data_6a0e101e25c2a1e69e6c8b1dd2ea9803
#
_entry.id   6a0e101e25c2a1e69e6c8b1dd2ea9803
#
_cell.length_a   1.000
_cell.length_b   1.000
_cell.length_c   1.000
_cell.angle_alpha   90.00
_cell.angle_beta   90.00
_cell.angle_gamma   90.00
#
_symmetry.space_group_name_H-M   'P 1'
#
loop_
_entity.id
_entity.type
_entity.pdbx_description
1 polymer ?
#
loop_
_entity_poly.entity_id
_entity_poly.type
_entity_poly.pdbx_seq_one_letter_code
_entity_poly.pdbx_strand_id
1 'polypeptide(L)'
;MSFTYGIVPIPKYDELQEGYATCLGNPFTVYSIAKSGAIPDVAAATLECLASEGYRKVTPELFEAIMKHRYSEVPASARMFDLIRGSVIIDLGRIFDKELGGYPHTLFSNPIAKNTPESFSSSYEIGEETMLERLKNSINPAFSK
;
A
#
# COMPACT_ATOMS: atom_id res chain seq x y z
N MET A 1 29.66 -6.45 -2.01
CA MET A 1 29.31 -7.26 -3.18
C MET A 1 28.94 -6.33 -4.29
N SER A 2 29.60 -6.46 -5.43
CA SER A 2 29.28 -5.67 -6.64
C SER A 2 28.59 -6.63 -7.61
N PHE A 3 27.29 -6.51 -7.76
CA PHE A 3 26.53 -7.24 -8.78
C PHE A 3 25.51 -6.29 -9.41
N THR A 4 25.33 -6.42 -10.70
CA THR A 4 24.33 -5.64 -11.45
C THR A 4 22.94 -6.24 -11.20
N TYR A 5 21.97 -5.41 -10.87
CA TYR A 5 20.58 -5.80 -10.65
C TYR A 5 19.62 -4.94 -11.45
N GLY A 6 18.49 -5.51 -11.80
CA GLY A 6 17.38 -4.81 -12.43
C GLY A 6 16.23 -4.61 -11.44
N ILE A 7 15.42 -3.60 -11.68
CA ILE A 7 14.20 -3.31 -10.91
C ILE A 7 13.03 -3.51 -11.84
N VAL A 8 12.01 -4.21 -11.36
CA VAL A 8 10.77 -4.47 -12.08
C VAL A 8 9.58 -4.25 -11.12
N PRO A 9 8.42 -3.82 -11.63
CA PRO A 9 7.21 -3.76 -10.82
C PRO A 9 6.75 -5.17 -10.42
N ILE A 10 5.86 -5.25 -9.43
CA ILE A 10 5.15 -6.49 -9.13
C ILE A 10 4.40 -6.90 -10.40
N PRO A 11 4.54 -8.16 -10.86
CA PRO A 11 3.89 -8.61 -12.09
C PRO A 11 2.36 -8.54 -11.96
N LYS A 12 1.69 -8.35 -13.08
CA LYS A 12 0.24 -8.50 -13.14
C LYS A 12 -0.12 -9.98 -12.92
N TYR A 13 -1.31 -10.21 -12.40
CA TYR A 13 -1.84 -11.56 -12.23
C TYR A 13 -2.07 -12.24 -13.60
N ASP A 14 -2.70 -11.50 -14.52
CA ASP A 14 -2.95 -11.94 -15.90
C ASP A 14 -3.04 -10.73 -16.85
N GLU A 15 -3.40 -10.99 -18.10
CA GLU A 15 -3.54 -9.97 -19.13
C GLU A 15 -4.81 -9.14 -18.99
N LEU A 16 -5.81 -9.62 -18.24
CA LEU A 16 -7.06 -8.90 -17.99
C LEU A 16 -6.89 -7.78 -16.96
N GLN A 17 -5.86 -7.87 -16.14
CA GLN A 17 -5.52 -6.81 -15.20
C GLN A 17 -5.05 -5.58 -15.97
N GLU A 18 -5.83 -4.49 -15.94
CA GLU A 18 -5.57 -3.28 -16.74
C GLU A 18 -4.22 -2.63 -16.43
N GLY A 19 -3.86 -2.52 -15.15
CA GLY A 19 -2.64 -1.84 -14.70
C GLY A 19 -1.80 -2.64 -13.71
N TYR A 20 -0.59 -2.18 -13.47
CA TYR A 20 0.21 -2.66 -12.36
C TYR A 20 -0.36 -2.15 -11.04
N ALA A 21 -0.11 -2.87 -9.95
CA ALA A 21 -0.52 -2.50 -8.61
C ALA A 21 0.67 -2.68 -7.66
N THR A 22 1.07 -1.59 -7.02
CA THR A 22 2.17 -1.58 -6.05
C THR A 22 1.61 -1.27 -4.67
N CYS A 23 1.54 -2.26 -3.81
CA CYS A 23 1.16 -2.07 -2.42
C CYS A 23 2.31 -1.46 -1.62
N LEU A 24 1.98 -0.49 -0.76
CA LEU A 24 2.93 0.06 0.20
C LEU A 24 3.35 -1.04 1.20
N GLY A 25 4.65 -1.13 1.44
CA GLY A 25 5.18 -2.04 2.45
C GLY A 25 4.89 -1.56 3.88
N ASN A 26 4.99 -2.45 4.85
CA ASN A 26 4.99 -2.10 6.26
C ASN A 26 6.44 -2.00 6.78
N PRO A 27 6.77 -1.03 7.64
CA PRO A 27 5.90 0.07 8.12
C PRO A 27 5.81 1.23 7.11
N PHE A 28 4.70 1.96 7.17
CA PHE A 28 4.53 3.25 6.48
C PHE A 28 3.99 4.29 7.49
N THR A 29 4.29 5.56 7.24
CA THR A 29 3.87 6.64 8.13
C THR A 29 2.53 7.20 7.69
N VAL A 30 1.59 7.31 8.62
CA VAL A 30 0.33 8.04 8.45
C VAL A 30 0.29 9.23 9.39
N TYR A 31 -0.28 10.32 8.90
CA TYR A 31 -0.53 11.52 9.70
C TYR A 31 -2.01 11.59 10.03
N SER A 32 -2.33 11.97 11.25
CA SER A 32 -3.71 12.16 11.69
C SER A 32 -3.84 13.43 12.49
N ILE A 33 -5.04 14.02 12.46
CA ILE A 33 -5.38 15.21 13.27
C ILE A 33 -6.26 14.75 14.42
N ALA A 34 -5.87 15.09 15.65
CA ALA A 34 -6.67 14.77 16.81
C ALA A 34 -7.98 15.57 16.78
N LYS A 35 -9.12 14.90 16.98
CA LYS A 35 -10.44 15.53 16.97
C LYS A 35 -10.60 16.60 18.06
N SER A 36 -9.88 16.45 19.18
CA SER A 36 -9.84 17.40 20.28
C SER A 36 -8.85 18.54 20.09
N GLY A 37 -8.19 18.61 18.92
CA GLY A 37 -7.24 19.70 18.63
C GLY A 37 -7.91 21.06 18.63
N ALA A 38 -7.22 22.06 19.20
CA ALA A 38 -7.77 23.41 19.37
C ALA A 38 -8.07 24.12 18.02
N ILE A 39 -7.35 23.76 16.95
CA ILE A 39 -7.45 24.43 15.63
C ILE A 39 -7.30 23.37 14.51
N PRO A 40 -8.34 22.53 14.28
CA PRO A 40 -8.25 21.43 13.30
C PRO A 40 -8.03 21.93 11.86
N ASP A 41 -8.60 23.07 11.48
CA ASP A 41 -8.47 23.62 10.12
C ASP A 41 -7.03 24.07 9.82
N VAL A 42 -6.36 24.67 10.80
CA VAL A 42 -4.94 25.07 10.64
C VAL A 42 -4.05 23.82 10.55
N ALA A 43 -4.34 22.80 11.35
CA ALA A 43 -3.61 21.53 11.28
C ALA A 43 -3.81 20.86 9.91
N ALA A 44 -5.03 20.84 9.38
CA ALA A 44 -5.33 20.30 8.05
C ALA A 44 -4.59 21.08 6.95
N ALA A 45 -4.67 22.41 6.97
CA ALA A 45 -3.97 23.25 6.01
C ALA A 45 -2.44 23.09 6.07
N THR A 46 -1.90 22.88 7.28
CA THR A 46 -0.46 22.62 7.45
C THR A 46 -0.07 21.28 6.84
N LEU A 47 -0.84 20.22 7.06
CA LEU A 47 -0.57 18.91 6.48
C LEU A 47 -0.67 18.94 4.95
N GLU A 48 -1.67 19.64 4.41
CA GLU A 48 -1.81 19.81 2.96
C GLU A 48 -0.63 20.59 2.36
N CYS A 49 -0.21 21.66 3.03
CA CYS A 49 0.98 22.42 2.63
C CYS A 49 2.23 21.53 2.62
N LEU A 50 2.47 20.75 3.68
CA LEU A 50 3.59 19.82 3.75
C LEU A 50 3.54 18.75 2.65
N ALA A 51 2.36 18.18 2.39
CA ALA A 51 2.16 17.21 1.32
C ALA A 51 2.44 17.83 -0.06
N SER A 52 1.94 19.03 -0.30
CA SER A 52 2.15 19.78 -1.55
C SER A 52 3.62 20.12 -1.78
N GLU A 53 4.31 20.61 -0.76
CA GLU A 53 5.76 20.91 -0.84
C GLU A 53 6.58 19.61 -0.99
N GLY A 54 6.20 18.56 -0.28
CA GLY A 54 6.80 17.22 -0.43
C GLY A 54 6.67 16.70 -1.86
N TYR A 55 5.48 16.81 -2.44
CA TYR A 55 5.22 16.38 -3.81
C TYR A 55 6.03 17.20 -4.83
N ARG A 56 6.11 18.52 -4.65
CA ARG A 56 6.78 19.42 -5.60
C ARG A 56 8.31 19.40 -5.49
N LYS A 57 8.86 19.20 -4.31
CA LYS A 57 10.32 19.32 -4.06
C LYS A 57 10.97 18.00 -3.71
N VAL A 58 10.43 17.29 -2.69
CA VAL A 58 11.07 16.07 -2.17
C VAL A 58 10.91 14.90 -3.13
N THR A 59 9.72 14.75 -3.70
CA THR A 59 9.43 13.62 -4.60
C THR A 59 10.27 13.64 -5.88
N PRO A 60 10.42 14.77 -6.60
CA PRO A 60 11.32 14.83 -7.76
C PRO A 60 12.77 14.51 -7.39
N GLU A 61 13.30 15.11 -6.33
CA GLU A 61 14.67 14.83 -5.89
C GLU A 61 14.87 13.36 -5.54
N LEU A 62 13.95 12.76 -4.81
CA LEU A 62 14.04 11.35 -4.44
C LEU A 62 14.00 10.44 -5.67
N PHE A 63 13.03 10.62 -6.54
CA PHE A 63 12.82 9.70 -7.67
C PHE A 63 13.71 10.01 -8.86
N GLU A 64 13.90 11.28 -9.23
CA GLU A 64 14.69 11.63 -10.40
C GLU A 64 16.20 11.59 -10.09
N ALA A 65 16.63 12.27 -9.02
CA ALA A 65 18.06 12.37 -8.72
C ALA A 65 18.60 11.11 -8.00
N ILE A 66 17.90 10.59 -7.00
CA ILE A 66 18.41 9.49 -6.17
C ILE A 66 18.07 8.13 -6.79
N MET A 67 16.77 7.84 -7.01
CA MET A 67 16.38 6.51 -7.44
C MET A 67 16.82 6.20 -8.87
N LYS A 68 16.61 7.12 -9.81
CA LYS A 68 16.97 6.90 -11.22
C LYS A 68 18.46 6.98 -11.49
N HIS A 69 19.20 7.87 -10.84
CA HIS A 69 20.62 8.05 -11.11
C HIS A 69 21.52 7.22 -10.20
N ARG A 70 21.23 7.14 -8.91
CA ARG A 70 22.12 6.47 -7.96
C ARG A 70 21.88 4.95 -7.88
N TYR A 71 20.64 4.52 -8.03
CA TYR A 71 20.26 3.11 -7.88
C TYR A 71 19.85 2.43 -9.19
N SER A 72 19.93 3.12 -10.31
CA SER A 72 19.63 2.55 -11.63
C SER A 72 20.92 2.39 -12.45
N GLU A 73 21.51 1.21 -12.39
CA GLU A 73 22.66 0.87 -13.25
C GLU A 73 22.22 0.58 -14.71
N VAL A 74 20.94 0.28 -14.89
CA VAL A 74 20.37 -0.07 -16.21
C VAL A 74 19.36 1.00 -16.63
N PRO A 75 19.46 1.60 -17.82
CA PRO A 75 18.52 2.63 -18.28
C PRO A 75 17.04 2.22 -18.24
N ALA A 76 16.75 0.92 -18.42
CA ALA A 76 15.40 0.40 -18.30
C ALA A 76 14.83 0.53 -16.88
N SER A 77 15.66 0.47 -15.85
CA SER A 77 15.25 0.58 -14.45
C SER A 77 14.65 1.96 -14.13
N ALA A 78 15.10 3.01 -14.77
CA ALA A 78 14.55 4.36 -14.58
C ALA A 78 13.05 4.41 -14.94
N ARG A 79 12.66 3.78 -16.05
CA ARG A 79 11.25 3.68 -16.46
C ARG A 79 10.44 2.78 -15.52
N MET A 80 11.07 1.77 -14.94
CA MET A 80 10.41 0.90 -13.96
C MET A 80 10.09 1.64 -12.67
N PHE A 81 10.95 2.56 -12.22
CA PHE A 81 10.65 3.43 -11.08
C PHE A 81 9.42 4.30 -11.33
N ASP A 82 9.27 4.89 -12.52
CA ASP A 82 8.08 5.68 -12.87
C ASP A 82 6.83 4.83 -12.84
N LEU A 83 6.91 3.62 -13.37
CA LEU A 83 5.80 2.68 -13.42
C LEU A 83 5.40 2.21 -12.00
N ILE A 84 6.37 1.86 -11.16
CA ILE A 84 6.14 1.48 -9.76
C ILE A 84 5.49 2.63 -9.00
N ARG A 85 6.02 3.84 -9.14
CA ARG A 85 5.47 5.04 -8.48
C ARG A 85 4.05 5.35 -8.94
N GLY A 86 3.79 5.28 -10.25
CA GLY A 86 2.48 5.56 -10.82
C GLY A 86 1.43 4.49 -10.52
N SER A 87 1.86 3.30 -10.07
CA SER A 87 0.99 2.17 -9.75
C SER A 87 0.76 1.96 -8.25
N VAL A 88 1.20 2.90 -7.39
CA VAL A 88 0.99 2.80 -5.94
C VAL A 88 -0.50 2.84 -5.63
N ILE A 89 -0.96 1.83 -4.90
CA ILE A 89 -2.34 1.71 -4.42
C ILE A 89 -2.37 1.70 -2.89
N ILE A 90 -3.46 2.22 -2.35
CA ILE A 90 -3.77 2.15 -0.93
C ILE A 90 -4.76 1.00 -0.73
N ASP A 91 -4.29 -0.06 -0.09
CA ASP A 91 -5.10 -1.24 0.22
C ASP A 91 -5.64 -1.13 1.65
N LEU A 92 -6.95 -0.93 1.77
CA LEU A 92 -7.64 -0.82 3.05
C LEU A 92 -7.56 -2.13 3.86
N GLY A 93 -7.51 -3.28 3.19
CA GLY A 93 -7.31 -4.57 3.84
C GLY A 93 -5.96 -4.64 4.57
N ARG A 94 -4.91 -4.02 4.02
CA ARG A 94 -3.62 -3.91 4.70
C ARG A 94 -3.62 -2.89 5.84
N ILE A 95 -4.27 -1.75 5.64
CA ILE A 95 -4.34 -0.71 6.68
C ILE A 95 -5.09 -1.23 7.91
N PHE A 96 -6.20 -1.90 7.69
CA PHE A 96 -7.06 -2.43 8.75
C PHE A 96 -6.87 -3.93 9.00
N ASP A 97 -5.75 -4.51 8.58
CA ASP A 97 -5.51 -5.95 8.69
C ASP A 97 -5.72 -6.46 10.13
N LYS A 98 -5.21 -5.74 11.12
CA LYS A 98 -5.35 -6.10 12.52
C LYS A 98 -6.82 -6.04 12.99
N GLU A 99 -7.52 -5.00 12.64
CA GLU A 99 -8.94 -4.80 12.97
C GLU A 99 -9.81 -5.85 12.28
N LEU A 100 -9.43 -6.26 11.08
CA LEU A 100 -10.07 -7.35 10.33
C LEU A 100 -9.62 -8.74 10.79
N GLY A 101 -8.75 -8.84 11.81
CA GLY A 101 -8.29 -10.10 12.41
C GLY A 101 -7.17 -10.80 11.66
N GLY A 102 -6.38 -10.08 10.87
CA GLY A 102 -5.31 -10.62 10.05
C GLY A 102 -5.78 -11.40 8.83
N TYR A 103 -7.07 -11.39 8.56
CA TYR A 103 -7.69 -12.16 7.49
C TYR A 103 -7.20 -11.78 6.09
N PRO A 104 -7.13 -10.48 5.73
CA PRO A 104 -6.66 -10.08 4.40
C PRO A 104 -5.27 -10.62 4.07
N HIS A 105 -4.41 -10.71 5.06
CA HIS A 105 -3.06 -11.26 4.88
C HIS A 105 -3.06 -12.79 4.89
N THR A 106 -3.69 -13.41 5.89
CA THR A 106 -3.60 -14.86 6.11
C THR A 106 -4.35 -15.67 5.07
N LEU A 107 -5.39 -15.11 4.48
CA LEU A 107 -6.19 -15.75 3.43
C LEU A 107 -5.33 -16.14 2.22
N PHE A 108 -4.38 -15.32 1.85
CA PHE A 108 -3.46 -15.59 0.73
C PHE A 108 -2.17 -16.26 1.17
N SER A 109 -1.58 -15.81 2.28
CA SER A 109 -0.28 -16.31 2.71
C SER A 109 -0.30 -17.76 3.20
N ASN A 110 -1.37 -18.18 3.87
CA ASN A 110 -1.46 -19.54 4.42
C ASN A 110 -1.53 -20.63 3.34
N PRO A 111 -2.39 -20.56 2.32
CA PRO A 111 -2.42 -21.53 1.24
C PRO A 111 -1.09 -21.65 0.50
N ILE A 112 -0.42 -20.51 0.27
CA ILE A 112 0.89 -20.47 -0.40
C ILE A 112 1.96 -21.12 0.48
N ALA A 113 2.05 -20.71 1.76
CA ALA A 113 3.07 -21.23 2.67
C ALA A 113 2.93 -22.72 2.96
N LYS A 114 1.68 -23.22 2.97
CA LYS A 114 1.37 -24.64 3.20
C LYS A 114 1.29 -25.47 1.92
N ASN A 115 1.43 -24.84 0.76
CA ASN A 115 1.24 -25.47 -0.56
C ASN A 115 -0.12 -26.19 -0.68
N THR A 116 -1.18 -25.53 -0.21
CA THR A 116 -2.57 -26.03 -0.21
C THR A 116 -3.50 -25.03 -0.89
N PRO A 117 -3.36 -24.79 -2.22
CA PRO A 117 -4.16 -23.79 -2.93
C PRO A 117 -5.66 -24.08 -2.88
N GLU A 118 -6.05 -25.33 -2.79
CA GLU A 118 -7.44 -25.78 -2.62
C GLU A 118 -8.10 -25.32 -1.32
N SER A 119 -7.30 -24.97 -0.32
CA SER A 119 -7.82 -24.46 0.96
C SER A 119 -8.26 -22.99 0.92
N PHE A 120 -8.02 -22.29 -0.19
CA PHE A 120 -8.36 -20.86 -0.30
C PHE A 120 -9.87 -20.65 -0.17
N SER A 121 -10.69 -21.34 -0.97
CA SER A 121 -12.15 -21.18 -0.97
C SER A 121 -12.77 -21.50 0.40
N SER A 122 -12.35 -22.60 1.02
CA SER A 122 -12.84 -22.96 2.35
C SER A 122 -12.40 -21.97 3.43
N SER A 123 -11.18 -21.46 3.33
CA SER A 123 -10.70 -20.43 4.26
C SER A 123 -11.45 -19.11 4.07
N TYR A 124 -11.78 -18.76 2.83
CA TYR A 124 -12.55 -17.56 2.51
C TYR A 124 -13.98 -17.67 3.10
N GLU A 125 -14.69 -18.77 2.84
CA GLU A 125 -16.04 -19.00 3.35
C GLU A 125 -16.13 -18.91 4.88
N ILE A 126 -15.15 -19.50 5.59
CA ILE A 126 -15.09 -19.45 7.06
C ILE A 126 -14.87 -18.03 7.56
N GLY A 127 -14.06 -17.24 6.86
CA GLY A 127 -13.62 -15.92 7.32
C GLY A 127 -14.45 -14.75 6.85
N GLU A 128 -15.21 -14.92 5.79
CA GLU A 128 -16.00 -13.84 5.19
C GLU A 128 -16.96 -13.22 6.19
N GLU A 129 -17.72 -14.04 6.91
CA GLU A 129 -18.70 -13.57 7.87
C GLU A 129 -18.03 -12.78 9.01
N THR A 130 -16.96 -13.32 9.58
CA THR A 130 -16.19 -12.65 10.64
C THR A 130 -15.58 -11.34 10.17
N MET A 131 -15.04 -11.31 8.96
CA MET A 131 -14.45 -10.11 8.38
C MET A 131 -15.51 -9.04 8.13
N LEU A 132 -16.67 -9.42 7.59
CA LEU A 132 -17.79 -8.51 7.35
C LEU A 132 -18.38 -7.98 8.65
N GLU A 133 -18.48 -8.80 9.68
CA GLU A 133 -18.92 -8.37 11.01
C GLU A 133 -17.97 -7.34 11.61
N ARG A 134 -16.67 -7.58 11.54
CA ARG A 134 -15.64 -6.63 12.01
C ARG A 134 -15.64 -5.34 11.19
N LEU A 135 -15.81 -5.41 9.88
CA LEU A 135 -15.95 -4.24 9.02
C LEU A 135 -17.15 -3.39 9.46
N LYS A 136 -18.30 -4.00 9.69
CA LYS A 136 -19.53 -3.31 10.11
C LYS A 136 -19.43 -2.73 11.51
N ASN A 137 -18.84 -3.44 12.45
CA ASN A 137 -18.89 -3.09 13.88
C ASN A 137 -17.70 -2.25 14.34
N SER A 138 -16.56 -2.35 13.67
CA SER A 138 -15.33 -1.67 14.09
C SER A 138 -14.90 -0.56 13.13
N ILE A 139 -14.97 -0.79 11.83
CA ILE A 139 -14.44 0.13 10.83
C ILE A 139 -15.50 1.14 10.39
N ASN A 140 -16.66 0.68 9.91
CA ASN A 140 -17.71 1.55 9.40
C ASN A 140 -18.17 2.63 10.41
N PRO A 141 -18.34 2.35 11.72
CA PRO A 141 -18.75 3.37 12.68
C PRO A 141 -17.74 4.51 12.83
N ALA A 142 -16.46 4.27 12.55
CA ALA A 142 -15.43 5.29 12.61
C ALA A 142 -15.58 6.34 11.49
N PHE A 143 -16.21 5.96 10.36
CA PHE A 143 -16.43 6.81 9.19
C PHE A 143 -17.89 7.30 9.05
N SER A 144 -18.80 6.73 9.85
CA SER A 144 -20.23 7.10 9.85
C SER A 144 -20.48 8.26 10.80
N LYS A 145 -20.22 9.50 10.37
CA LYS A 145 -20.64 10.72 11.09
C LYS A 145 -21.14 11.76 10.13
#